data_bc9b952c76fbe5a324530b70b8cf438b
#
_entry.id   bc9b952c76fbe5a324530b70b8cf438b
#
_cell.length_a   1.000
_cell.length_b   1.000
_cell.length_c   1.000
_cell.angle_alpha   90.00
_cell.angle_beta   90.00
_cell.angle_gamma   90.00
#
_symmetry.space_group_name_H-M   'P 1'
#
loop_
_entity.id
_entity.type
_entity.pdbx_description
1 polymer ?
#
loop_
_entity_poly.entity_id
_entity_poly.type
_entity_poly.pdbx_seq_one_letter_code
_entity_poly.pdbx_strand_id
1 'polypeptide(L)'
;ISLGIETIAELAQAKLGFLQTHFGRNYSIWLHEASRGIDQRPVITCSEPKSISRETTFERNLHPRIDRAALSEALTHLCKKIAQDLQRKGYVGRTIGIKLRFEDFRTVTRDTTLATYIADDISIRRAARECLRRVPIEKKLRLLGIRVSTLSSPHSLPQISDSTQGELPFELHEQN
;
A
#
# COMPACT_ATOMS: atom_id res chain seq x y z
N ILE A 1 -6.46 -27.17 13.17
CA ILE A 1 -5.86 -28.43 13.66
C ILE A 1 -5.96 -28.50 15.20
N SER A 2 -5.64 -27.46 15.96
CA SER A 2 -5.70 -27.47 17.44
C SER A 2 -7.12 -27.59 18.03
N LEU A 3 -8.16 -27.35 17.23
CA LEU A 3 -9.57 -27.40 17.65
C LEU A 3 -10.30 -28.66 17.14
N GLY A 4 -9.61 -29.60 16.50
CA GLY A 4 -10.21 -30.79 15.93
C GLY A 4 -11.11 -30.53 14.71
N ILE A 5 -10.98 -29.38 14.06
CA ILE A 5 -11.66 -29.03 12.81
C ILE A 5 -10.63 -29.01 11.69
N GLU A 6 -10.72 -29.93 10.76
CA GLU A 6 -9.78 -30.08 9.64
C GLU A 6 -10.44 -29.83 8.28
N THR A 7 -11.75 -29.95 8.21
CA THR A 7 -12.53 -29.82 6.98
C THR A 7 -13.64 -28.77 7.08
N ILE A 8 -14.10 -28.28 5.92
CA ILE A 8 -15.28 -27.39 5.84
C ILE A 8 -16.54 -28.10 6.36
N ALA A 9 -16.66 -29.40 6.13
CA ALA A 9 -17.81 -30.19 6.61
C ALA A 9 -17.85 -30.24 8.15
N GLU A 10 -16.73 -30.45 8.82
CA GLU A 10 -16.63 -30.40 10.28
C GLU A 10 -16.91 -29.00 10.81
N LEU A 11 -16.41 -27.96 10.14
CA LEU A 11 -16.72 -26.57 10.47
C LEU A 11 -18.22 -26.29 10.39
N ALA A 12 -18.89 -26.80 9.36
CA ALA A 12 -20.33 -26.65 9.18
C ALA A 12 -21.16 -27.34 10.26
N GLN A 13 -20.65 -28.43 10.86
CA GLN A 13 -21.27 -29.16 11.97
C GLN A 13 -20.93 -28.56 13.34
N ALA A 14 -19.91 -27.73 13.43
CA ALA A 14 -19.48 -27.14 14.69
C ALA A 14 -20.57 -26.22 15.28
N LYS A 15 -20.79 -26.34 16.61
CA LYS A 15 -21.74 -25.48 17.31
C LYS A 15 -21.28 -24.03 17.30
N LEU A 16 -22.21 -23.10 17.03
CA LEU A 16 -21.89 -21.66 16.98
C LEU A 16 -21.24 -21.15 18.27
N GLY A 17 -21.73 -21.60 19.45
CA GLY A 17 -21.15 -21.22 20.74
C GLY A 17 -19.69 -21.66 20.91
N PHE A 18 -19.32 -22.85 20.40
CA PHE A 18 -17.94 -23.31 20.37
C PHE A 18 -17.06 -22.39 19.49
N LEU A 19 -17.54 -22.05 18.29
CA LEU A 19 -16.82 -21.13 17.40
C LEU A 19 -16.68 -19.74 18.04
N GLN A 20 -17.72 -19.25 18.74
CA GLN A 20 -17.69 -17.93 19.40
C GLN A 20 -16.62 -17.84 20.50
N THR A 21 -16.44 -18.92 21.26
CA THR A 21 -15.41 -18.99 22.31
C THR A 21 -13.99 -18.84 21.75
N HIS A 22 -13.74 -19.36 20.53
CA HIS A 22 -12.40 -19.39 19.94
C HIS A 22 -12.13 -18.25 18.97
N PHE A 23 -13.15 -17.73 18.28
CA PHE A 23 -12.99 -16.77 17.18
C PHE A 23 -13.69 -15.43 17.40
N GLY A 24 -14.38 -15.28 18.52
CA GLY A 24 -15.20 -14.10 18.80
C GLY A 24 -16.50 -14.08 18.01
N ARG A 25 -17.45 -13.21 18.42
CA ARG A 25 -18.84 -13.23 17.97
C ARG A 25 -18.99 -13.06 16.44
N ASN A 26 -18.40 -12.03 15.86
CA ASN A 26 -18.65 -11.70 14.45
C ASN A 26 -18.02 -12.69 13.47
N TYR A 27 -16.78 -13.10 13.75
CA TYR A 27 -16.07 -14.02 12.87
C TYR A 27 -16.65 -15.44 12.92
N SER A 28 -17.14 -15.88 14.08
CA SER A 28 -17.79 -17.20 14.23
C SER A 28 -19.12 -17.29 13.48
N ILE A 29 -19.92 -16.23 13.47
CA ILE A 29 -21.15 -16.18 12.68
C ILE A 29 -20.81 -16.33 11.19
N TRP A 30 -19.84 -15.54 10.70
CA TRP A 30 -19.41 -15.65 9.33
C TRP A 30 -18.87 -17.03 8.97
N LEU A 31 -18.02 -17.64 9.81
CA LEU A 31 -17.51 -19.00 9.61
C LEU A 31 -18.64 -20.03 9.51
N HIS A 32 -19.60 -19.95 10.43
CA HIS A 32 -20.75 -20.85 10.49
C HIS A 32 -21.65 -20.74 9.25
N GLU A 33 -21.89 -19.54 8.74
CA GLU A 33 -22.66 -19.30 7.53
C GLU A 33 -21.88 -19.71 6.28
N ALA A 34 -20.64 -19.24 6.15
CA ALA A 34 -19.79 -19.50 4.99
C ALA A 34 -19.52 -20.99 4.77
N SER A 35 -19.34 -21.76 5.85
CA SER A 35 -19.14 -23.22 5.78
C SER A 35 -20.37 -23.97 5.25
N ARG A 36 -21.55 -23.35 5.31
CA ARG A 36 -22.83 -23.88 4.78
C ARG A 36 -23.18 -23.29 3.40
N GLY A 37 -22.27 -22.51 2.79
CA GLY A 37 -22.53 -21.83 1.53
C GLY A 37 -23.46 -20.64 1.63
N ILE A 38 -23.70 -20.10 2.83
CA ILE A 38 -24.57 -18.95 3.05
C ILE A 38 -23.70 -17.70 3.06
N ASP A 39 -23.89 -16.83 2.07
CA ASP A 39 -23.28 -15.49 1.99
C ASP A 39 -24.31 -14.53 1.41
N GLN A 40 -24.85 -13.67 2.26
CA GLN A 40 -25.87 -12.68 1.87
C GLN A 40 -25.25 -11.32 1.50
N ARG A 41 -23.93 -11.21 1.50
CA ARG A 41 -23.26 -9.96 1.12
C ARG A 41 -23.50 -9.67 -0.36
N PRO A 42 -23.86 -8.44 -0.71
CA PRO A 42 -24.04 -8.06 -2.11
C PRO A 42 -22.69 -8.20 -2.86
N VAL A 43 -22.77 -8.58 -4.12
CA VAL A 43 -21.60 -8.56 -5.01
C VAL A 43 -21.27 -7.11 -5.32
N ILE A 44 -20.11 -6.64 -4.85
CA ILE A 44 -19.61 -5.30 -5.15
C ILE A 44 -18.89 -5.36 -6.50
N THR A 45 -19.54 -4.85 -7.54
CA THR A 45 -19.00 -4.85 -8.91
C THR A 45 -18.04 -3.71 -9.20
N CYS A 46 -18.03 -2.66 -8.38
CA CYS A 46 -17.15 -1.51 -8.54
C CYS A 46 -16.68 -1.02 -7.16
N SER A 47 -15.40 -0.86 -6.98
CA SER A 47 -14.84 -0.24 -5.78
C SER A 47 -13.61 0.59 -6.15
N GLU A 48 -13.46 1.75 -5.53
CA GLU A 48 -12.26 2.56 -5.70
C GLU A 48 -11.05 1.85 -5.07
N PRO A 49 -9.90 1.83 -5.74
CA PRO A 49 -8.71 1.21 -5.21
C PRO A 49 -8.18 1.99 -4.00
N LYS A 50 -7.87 1.30 -2.92
CA LYS A 50 -7.23 1.91 -1.74
C LYS A 50 -5.72 2.07 -1.90
N SER A 51 -5.12 1.32 -2.80
CA SER A 51 -3.69 1.36 -3.12
C SER A 51 -3.40 0.79 -4.50
N ILE A 52 -2.25 1.18 -5.06
CA ILE A 52 -1.67 0.59 -6.28
C ILE A 52 -0.30 0.06 -5.90
N SER A 53 -0.02 -1.19 -6.27
CA SER A 53 1.26 -1.83 -5.95
C SER A 53 1.79 -2.65 -7.11
N ARG A 54 3.12 -2.77 -7.17
CA ARG A 54 3.86 -3.63 -8.07
C ARG A 54 4.96 -4.32 -7.30
N GLU A 55 5.16 -5.59 -7.55
CA GLU A 55 6.26 -6.35 -6.96
C GLU A 55 6.89 -7.28 -7.99
N THR A 56 8.14 -7.62 -7.78
CA THR A 56 8.89 -8.59 -8.57
C THR A 56 9.57 -9.59 -7.67
N THR A 57 9.47 -10.86 -8.03
CA THR A 57 10.27 -11.95 -7.45
C THR A 57 11.44 -12.20 -8.37
N PHE A 58 12.64 -12.20 -7.82
CA PHE A 58 13.85 -12.43 -8.59
C PHE A 58 14.03 -13.92 -8.88
N GLU A 59 14.55 -14.26 -10.07
CA GLU A 59 14.86 -15.65 -10.46
C GLU A 59 15.88 -16.29 -9.51
N ARG A 60 16.88 -15.50 -9.06
CA ARG A 60 17.80 -15.85 -7.99
C ARG A 60 17.75 -14.79 -6.87
N ASN A 61 18.02 -15.18 -5.65
CA ASN A 61 18.09 -14.23 -4.55
C ASN A 61 19.26 -13.24 -4.74
N LEU A 62 18.98 -11.94 -4.69
CA LEU A 62 19.96 -10.88 -4.94
C LEU A 62 20.65 -10.44 -3.64
N HIS A 63 21.99 -10.37 -3.67
CA HIS A 63 22.78 -9.88 -2.54
C HIS A 63 22.76 -8.34 -2.50
N PRO A 64 22.46 -7.70 -1.34
CA PRO A 64 22.22 -6.25 -1.25
C PRO A 64 23.42 -5.39 -1.65
N ARG A 65 24.65 -5.89 -1.47
CA ARG A 65 25.89 -5.18 -1.82
C ARG A 65 26.39 -5.54 -3.22
N ILE A 66 26.43 -6.84 -3.54
CA ILE A 66 26.98 -7.34 -4.81
C ILE A 66 26.05 -7.01 -5.98
N ASP A 67 24.74 -7.24 -5.81
CA ASP A 67 23.74 -7.05 -6.87
C ASP A 67 23.06 -5.66 -6.79
N ARG A 68 23.76 -4.66 -6.26
CA ARG A 68 23.22 -3.32 -6.02
C ARG A 68 22.67 -2.66 -7.30
N ALA A 69 23.33 -2.86 -8.42
CA ALA A 69 22.89 -2.33 -9.71
C ALA A 69 21.53 -2.93 -10.13
N ALA A 70 21.41 -4.26 -10.10
CA ALA A 70 20.19 -4.97 -10.43
C ALA A 70 19.02 -4.60 -9.50
N LEU A 71 19.29 -4.47 -8.19
CA LEU A 71 18.28 -4.02 -7.22
C LEU A 71 17.82 -2.57 -7.48
N SER A 72 18.75 -1.68 -7.85
CA SER A 72 18.44 -0.28 -8.19
C SER A 72 17.64 -0.17 -9.48
N GLU A 73 17.94 -0.99 -10.47
CA GLU A 73 17.19 -1.09 -11.73
C GLU A 73 15.78 -1.62 -11.50
N ALA A 74 15.64 -2.72 -10.75
CA ALA A 74 14.33 -3.28 -10.38
C ALA A 74 13.46 -2.24 -9.63
N LEU A 75 14.03 -1.52 -8.66
CA LEU A 75 13.33 -0.45 -7.96
C LEU A 75 12.86 0.64 -8.92
N THR A 76 13.71 1.08 -9.83
CA THR A 76 13.37 2.11 -10.82
C THR A 76 12.25 1.65 -11.75
N HIS A 77 12.35 0.40 -12.23
CA HIS A 77 11.31 -0.19 -13.08
C HIS A 77 9.95 -0.26 -12.38
N LEU A 78 9.92 -0.71 -11.12
CA LEU A 78 8.69 -0.77 -10.34
C LEU A 78 8.07 0.61 -10.12
N CYS A 79 8.90 1.63 -9.81
CA CYS A 79 8.42 3.00 -9.64
C CYS A 79 7.82 3.56 -10.94
N LYS A 80 8.47 3.34 -12.09
CA LYS A 80 7.94 3.74 -13.40
C LYS A 80 6.60 3.06 -13.71
N LYS A 81 6.49 1.74 -13.45
CA LYS A 81 5.23 1.00 -13.67
C LYS A 81 4.09 1.51 -12.78
N ILE A 82 4.38 1.84 -11.52
CA ILE A 82 3.37 2.40 -10.60
C ILE A 82 2.95 3.80 -11.06
N ALA A 83 3.90 4.66 -11.46
CA ALA A 83 3.58 5.99 -11.98
C ALA A 83 2.67 5.91 -13.21
N GLN A 84 2.95 5.00 -14.14
CA GLN A 84 2.10 4.73 -15.31
C GLN A 84 0.70 4.24 -14.89
N ASP A 85 0.60 3.35 -13.89
CA ASP A 85 -0.69 2.85 -13.41
C ASP A 85 -1.50 3.96 -12.71
N LEU A 86 -0.85 4.81 -11.91
CA LEU A 86 -1.48 5.98 -11.27
C LEU A 86 -2.03 6.93 -12.32
N GLN A 87 -1.23 7.28 -13.31
CA GLN A 87 -1.61 8.17 -14.39
C GLN A 87 -2.77 7.60 -15.22
N ARG A 88 -2.66 6.34 -15.66
CA ARG A 88 -3.71 5.67 -16.43
C ARG A 88 -5.05 5.60 -15.71
N LYS A 89 -5.02 5.43 -14.38
CA LYS A 89 -6.23 5.31 -13.55
C LYS A 89 -6.72 6.65 -13.00
N GLY A 90 -6.01 7.75 -13.24
CA GLY A 90 -6.37 9.07 -12.75
C GLY A 90 -6.24 9.22 -11.24
N TYR A 91 -5.22 8.61 -10.62
CA TYR A 91 -4.96 8.73 -9.18
C TYR A 91 -3.62 9.38 -8.89
N VAL A 92 -3.58 10.03 -7.74
CA VAL A 92 -2.36 10.46 -7.04
C VAL A 92 -2.35 9.82 -5.66
N GLY A 93 -1.19 9.66 -5.03
CA GLY A 93 -1.10 9.09 -3.69
C GLY A 93 -0.02 9.74 -2.85
N ARG A 94 -0.10 9.63 -1.54
CA ARG A 94 0.89 10.26 -0.65
C ARG A 94 1.57 9.31 0.33
N THR A 95 1.11 8.07 0.47
CA THR A 95 1.79 7.07 1.30
C THR A 95 2.50 6.07 0.41
N ILE A 96 3.81 6.05 0.49
CA ILE A 96 4.67 5.17 -0.30
C ILE A 96 5.25 4.10 0.61
N GLY A 97 5.06 2.83 0.24
CA GLY A 97 5.53 1.68 0.97
C GLY A 97 6.44 0.78 0.15
N ILE A 98 7.36 0.14 0.83
CA ILE A 98 8.17 -0.95 0.28
C ILE A 98 7.78 -2.27 0.93
N LYS A 99 7.94 -3.35 0.17
CA LYS A 99 7.84 -4.73 0.63
C LYS A 99 9.12 -5.46 0.22
N LEU A 100 9.81 -6.01 1.18
CA LEU A 100 10.99 -6.83 0.98
C LEU A 100 10.69 -8.24 1.47
N ARG A 101 10.99 -9.26 0.68
CA ARG A 101 11.03 -10.64 1.16
C ARG A 101 12.44 -11.18 1.00
N PHE A 102 12.96 -11.71 2.07
CA PHE A 102 14.30 -12.28 2.11
C PHE A 102 14.31 -13.74 1.66
N GLU A 103 15.50 -14.31 1.49
CA GLU A 103 15.71 -15.71 1.09
C GLU A 103 15.10 -16.72 2.07
N ASP A 104 14.97 -16.37 3.35
CA ASP A 104 14.30 -17.15 4.39
C ASP A 104 12.78 -16.92 4.44
N PHE A 105 12.17 -16.29 3.41
CA PHE A 105 10.76 -15.96 3.30
C PHE A 105 10.24 -14.92 4.32
N ARG A 106 11.08 -14.42 5.22
CA ARG A 106 10.71 -13.31 6.10
C ARG A 106 10.39 -12.07 5.26
N THR A 107 9.23 -11.47 5.53
CA THR A 107 8.79 -10.25 4.85
C THR A 107 8.89 -9.05 5.79
N VAL A 108 9.40 -7.94 5.26
CA VAL A 108 9.46 -6.65 5.94
C VAL A 108 8.79 -5.60 5.07
N THR A 109 7.97 -4.77 5.68
CA THR A 109 7.35 -3.60 5.04
C THR A 109 7.75 -2.33 5.78
N ARG A 110 7.89 -1.22 5.05
CA ARG A 110 8.07 0.12 5.60
C ARG A 110 7.34 1.12 4.73
N ASP A 111 6.61 2.02 5.36
CA ASP A 111 5.86 3.07 4.68
C ASP A 111 6.35 4.46 5.12
N THR A 112 6.15 5.45 4.28
CA THR A 112 6.28 6.87 4.59
C THR A 112 5.13 7.63 3.96
N THR A 113 4.57 8.59 4.71
CA THR A 113 3.50 9.45 4.22
C THR A 113 4.08 10.84 3.97
N LEU A 114 3.90 11.33 2.75
CA LEU A 114 4.36 12.65 2.31
C LEU A 114 3.32 13.72 2.66
N ALA A 115 3.77 14.96 2.73
CA ALA A 115 2.87 16.11 2.92
C ALA A 115 2.00 16.34 1.67
N THR A 116 2.54 16.08 0.48
CA THR A 116 1.89 16.30 -0.83
C THR A 116 1.58 14.98 -1.52
N TYR A 117 0.56 14.99 -2.37
CA TYR A 117 0.25 13.89 -3.27
C TYR A 117 1.22 13.87 -4.44
N ILE A 118 1.62 12.69 -4.86
CA ILE A 118 2.55 12.46 -5.97
C ILE A 118 2.02 11.37 -6.90
N ALA A 119 2.47 11.39 -8.18
CA ALA A 119 2.18 10.35 -9.16
C ALA A 119 3.40 10.05 -10.06
N ASP A 120 4.48 10.82 -9.94
CA ASP A 120 5.67 10.67 -10.74
C ASP A 120 6.64 9.64 -10.17
N ASP A 121 7.39 8.99 -11.04
CA ASP A 121 8.30 7.90 -10.69
C ASP A 121 9.51 8.38 -9.86
N ILE A 122 9.97 9.62 -10.05
CA ILE A 122 11.14 10.20 -9.36
C ILE A 122 10.80 10.40 -7.89
N SER A 123 9.65 11.03 -7.60
CA SER A 123 9.17 11.27 -6.24
C SER A 123 8.85 9.95 -5.51
N ILE A 124 8.19 9.00 -6.19
CA ILE A 124 7.93 7.65 -5.66
C ILE A 124 9.25 6.96 -5.32
N ARG A 125 10.23 7.01 -6.23
CA ARG A 125 11.55 6.38 -6.01
C ARG A 125 12.31 7.03 -4.86
N ARG A 126 12.22 8.35 -4.70
CA ARG A 126 12.82 9.07 -3.57
C ARG A 126 12.25 8.58 -2.24
N ALA A 127 10.92 8.56 -2.11
CA ALA A 127 10.24 8.10 -0.90
C ALA A 127 10.50 6.62 -0.61
N ALA A 128 10.51 5.76 -1.63
CA ALA A 128 10.86 4.35 -1.48
C ALA A 128 12.30 4.15 -0.97
N ARG A 129 13.26 4.97 -1.41
CA ARG A 129 14.64 4.93 -0.88
C ARG A 129 14.71 5.32 0.59
N GLU A 130 13.93 6.28 1.04
CA GLU A 130 13.83 6.61 2.47
C GLU A 130 13.29 5.43 3.29
N CYS A 131 12.30 4.72 2.76
CA CYS A 131 11.81 3.50 3.38
C CYS A 131 12.89 2.41 3.44
N LEU A 132 13.67 2.22 2.37
CA LEU A 132 14.76 1.23 2.33
C LEU A 132 15.86 1.52 3.34
N ARG A 133 16.21 2.78 3.58
CA ARG A 133 17.24 3.17 4.57
C ARG A 133 16.90 2.75 6.00
N ARG A 134 15.60 2.58 6.29
CA ARG A 134 15.11 2.16 7.62
C ARG A 134 15.04 0.64 7.80
N VAL A 135 15.52 -0.14 6.81
CA VAL A 135 15.57 -1.60 6.88
C VAL A 135 17.01 -2.07 6.88
N PRO A 136 17.49 -2.79 7.90
CA PRO A 136 18.77 -3.48 7.85
C PRO A 136 18.65 -4.64 6.85
N ILE A 137 19.31 -4.50 5.68
CA ILE A 137 19.27 -5.52 4.62
C ILE A 137 20.58 -6.33 4.72
N GLU A 138 20.56 -7.36 5.56
CA GLU A 138 21.71 -8.23 5.82
C GLU A 138 21.67 -9.52 4.98
N LYS A 139 20.46 -9.98 4.63
CA LYS A 139 20.21 -11.20 3.87
C LYS A 139 19.91 -10.90 2.41
N LYS A 140 20.05 -11.91 1.56
CA LYS A 140 19.67 -11.81 0.15
C LYS A 140 18.18 -11.57 0.00
N LEU A 141 17.82 -10.78 -1.00
CA LEU A 141 16.45 -10.41 -1.32
C LEU A 141 15.89 -11.36 -2.39
N ARG A 142 14.74 -11.95 -2.09
CA ARG A 142 13.95 -12.77 -3.00
C ARG A 142 12.91 -11.94 -3.76
N LEU A 143 12.34 -10.91 -3.12
CA LEU A 143 11.27 -10.08 -3.70
C LEU A 143 11.45 -8.64 -3.27
N LEU A 144 11.16 -7.75 -4.20
CA LEU A 144 11.03 -6.31 -3.98
C LEU A 144 9.66 -5.86 -4.48
N GLY A 145 8.94 -5.09 -3.65
CA GLY A 145 7.66 -4.50 -3.98
C GLY A 145 7.58 -3.03 -3.58
N ILE A 146 6.79 -2.27 -4.33
CA ILE A 146 6.43 -0.87 -4.05
C ILE A 146 4.92 -0.77 -4.00
N ARG A 147 4.41 0.06 -3.10
CA ARG A 147 2.99 0.37 -2.96
C ARG A 147 2.81 1.87 -2.82
N VAL A 148 1.80 2.41 -3.50
CA VAL A 148 1.29 3.76 -3.29
C VAL A 148 -0.12 3.65 -2.74
N SER A 149 -0.39 4.30 -1.64
CA SER A 149 -1.70 4.30 -0.96
C SER A 149 -2.07 5.71 -0.49
N THR A 150 -3.19 5.84 0.23
CA THR A 150 -3.84 7.13 0.48
C THR A 150 -4.06 7.82 -0.85
N LEU A 151 -4.78 7.09 -1.73
CA LEU A 151 -5.07 7.55 -3.07
C LEU A 151 -6.15 8.64 -3.04
N SER A 152 -6.06 9.57 -4.00
CA SER A 152 -7.06 10.59 -4.27
C SER A 152 -7.14 10.82 -5.77
N SER A 153 -8.30 11.25 -6.27
CA SER A 153 -8.38 11.83 -7.61
C SER A 153 -7.78 13.24 -7.59
N PRO A 154 -7.00 13.66 -8.58
CA PRO A 154 -6.48 15.03 -8.68
C PRO A 154 -7.58 16.10 -8.60
N HIS A 155 -8.78 15.80 -9.10
CA HIS A 155 -9.93 16.71 -9.06
C HIS A 155 -10.59 16.83 -7.67
N SER A 156 -10.32 15.89 -6.76
CA SER A 156 -10.86 15.89 -5.39
C SER A 156 -9.92 16.55 -4.38
N LEU A 157 -8.74 16.96 -4.81
CA LEU A 157 -7.81 17.68 -3.95
C LEU A 157 -8.27 19.13 -3.78
N PRO A 158 -8.23 19.70 -2.56
CA PRO A 158 -8.48 21.12 -2.39
C PRO A 158 -7.44 21.88 -3.23
N GLN A 159 -7.90 22.68 -4.16
CA GLN A 159 -7.04 23.61 -4.88
C GLN A 159 -6.54 24.61 -3.82
N ILE A 160 -5.24 24.65 -3.61
CA ILE A 160 -4.63 25.75 -2.87
C ILE A 160 -4.83 26.95 -3.80
N SER A 161 -5.90 27.72 -3.56
CA SER A 161 -6.06 29.03 -4.20
C SER A 161 -4.87 29.86 -3.73
N ASP A 162 -4.01 30.22 -4.65
CA ASP A 162 -2.97 31.24 -4.50
C ASP A 162 -3.65 32.59 -4.37
N SER A 163 -4.33 32.82 -3.26
CA SER A 163 -4.94 34.07 -2.90
C SER A 163 -4.19 34.66 -1.71
N THR A 164 -2.99 35.12 -1.94
CA THR A 164 -2.41 36.20 -1.13
C THR A 164 -1.42 36.98 -1.98
N GLN A 165 -1.93 37.58 -3.04
CA GLN A 165 -1.30 38.77 -3.54
C GLN A 165 -1.75 39.89 -2.58
N GLY A 166 -0.95 40.08 -1.54
CA GLY A 166 -1.13 41.21 -0.62
C GLY A 166 -0.90 42.51 -1.40
N GLU A 167 -1.95 43.24 -1.66
CA GLU A 167 -1.83 44.64 -2.03
C GLU A 167 -1.13 45.37 -0.88
N LEU A 168 0.07 45.88 -1.16
CA LEU A 168 0.77 46.81 -0.30
C LEU A 168 0.06 48.16 -0.43
N PRO A 169 -0.52 48.75 0.62
CA PRO A 169 -1.06 50.10 0.56
C PRO A 169 0.11 51.09 0.55
N PHE A 170 0.45 51.62 -0.60
CA PHE A 170 1.28 52.81 -0.70
C PHE A 170 0.38 54.05 -0.52
N GLU A 171 0.28 54.57 0.70
CA GLU A 171 -0.20 55.92 0.92
C GLU A 171 0.93 56.91 0.61
N LEU A 172 0.79 57.61 -0.50
CA LEU A 172 1.61 58.80 -0.80
C LEU A 172 1.06 59.97 0.08
N HIS A 173 1.80 60.35 1.11
CA HIS A 173 1.59 61.60 1.77
C HIS A 173 2.22 62.72 0.91
N GLU A 174 1.40 63.43 0.16
CA GLU A 174 1.74 64.76 -0.33
C GLU A 174 1.60 65.74 0.84
N GLN A 175 2.72 66.29 1.29
CA GLN A 175 2.74 67.50 2.14
C GLN A 175 2.88 68.71 1.27
N ASN A 176 1.91 69.60 1.47
CA ASN A 176 1.88 70.95 0.95
C ASN A 176 2.56 71.89 1.97
#